data_0c2f6150759e3ab655505568157bf59d
#
_entry.id   0c2f6150759e3ab655505568157bf59d
#
_cell.length_a   1.000
_cell.length_b   1.000
_cell.length_c   1.000
_cell.angle_alpha   90.00
_cell.angle_beta   90.00
_cell.angle_gamma   90.00
#
_symmetry.space_group_name_H-M   'P 1'
#
loop_
_entity.id
_entity.type
_entity.pdbx_description
1 polymer ?
#
loop_
_entity_poly.entity_id
_entity_poly.type
_entity_poly.pdbx_seq_one_letter_code
_entity_poly.pdbx_strand_id
1 'polypeptide(L)'
;PLTYLKYVILLLAVVLLPALIVNDVGMGDPYFCKYICPQGVLEGAIPLAAANESIRAALGALFTRKLIILIAVVVLSVLFFRPFCKWICPLGAFYALMNKVSLLGIQVDTGKCISCGKCARTCQMDVDITKSPNDTECIRCGKCIRACPTQAIRFRYGFGLSGNTNPKQVSNHQNQTEES
;
A
#
# COMPACT_ATOMS: atom_id res chain seq x y z
N PRO A 1 5.85 3.84 -14.34
CA PRO A 1 4.85 4.85 -14.73
C PRO A 1 3.45 4.53 -14.23
N LEU A 2 3.05 3.25 -14.14
CA LEU A 2 1.70 2.87 -13.65
C LEU A 2 1.44 3.25 -12.18
N THR A 3 2.47 3.34 -11.35
CA THR A 3 2.35 3.73 -9.95
C THR A 3 1.86 5.17 -9.75
N TYR A 4 2.11 6.05 -10.73
CA TYR A 4 1.60 7.42 -10.68
C TYR A 4 0.09 7.53 -10.92
N LEU A 5 -0.52 6.53 -11.58
CA LEU A 5 -1.95 6.52 -11.88
C LEU A 5 -2.82 6.64 -10.60
N LYS A 6 -2.42 5.97 -9.52
CA LYS A 6 -3.16 6.06 -8.24
C LYS A 6 -3.16 7.48 -7.63
N TYR A 7 -2.09 8.27 -7.83
CA TYR A 7 -2.04 9.66 -7.36
C TYR A 7 -2.95 10.57 -8.19
N VAL A 8 -3.02 10.33 -9.51
CA VAL A 8 -3.96 11.04 -10.38
C VAL A 8 -5.40 10.70 -10.00
N ILE A 9 -5.70 9.42 -9.76
CA ILE A 9 -7.03 8.98 -9.31
C ILE A 9 -7.37 9.59 -7.94
N LEU A 10 -6.41 9.64 -7.00
CA LEU A 10 -6.59 10.28 -5.70
C LEU A 10 -7.00 11.76 -5.88
N LEU A 11 -6.24 12.51 -6.69
CA LEU A 11 -6.50 13.93 -6.90
C LEU A 11 -7.84 14.16 -7.61
N LEU A 12 -8.09 13.46 -8.72
CA LEU A 12 -9.28 13.67 -9.55
C LEU A 12 -10.54 13.10 -8.92
N ALA A 13 -10.53 11.80 -8.54
CA ALA A 13 -11.73 11.08 -8.15
C ALA A 13 -12.10 11.23 -6.67
N VAL A 14 -11.14 11.55 -5.81
CA VAL A 14 -11.38 11.67 -4.37
C VAL A 14 -11.40 13.12 -3.90
N VAL A 15 -10.61 14.01 -4.51
CA VAL A 15 -10.54 15.42 -4.10
C VAL A 15 -11.37 16.31 -5.03
N LEU A 16 -11.06 16.30 -6.33
CA LEU A 16 -11.62 17.26 -7.29
C LEU A 16 -13.09 16.98 -7.60
N LEU A 17 -13.47 15.73 -7.90
CA LEU A 17 -14.86 15.39 -8.24
C LEU A 17 -15.85 15.71 -7.10
N PRO A 18 -15.64 15.27 -5.86
CA PRO A 18 -16.54 15.58 -4.76
C PRO A 18 -16.57 17.08 -4.39
N ALA A 19 -15.48 17.82 -4.68
CA ALA A 19 -15.42 19.26 -4.43
C ALA A 19 -16.19 20.08 -5.48
N LEU A 20 -16.22 19.60 -6.73
CA LEU A 20 -16.90 20.30 -7.84
C LEU A 20 -18.36 19.89 -8.01
N ILE A 21 -18.68 18.64 -7.73
CA ILE A 21 -20.02 18.07 -7.89
C ILE A 21 -20.59 17.79 -6.51
N VAL A 22 -21.30 18.77 -5.99
CA VAL A 22 -21.97 18.71 -4.68
C VAL A 22 -23.43 18.37 -4.92
N ASN A 23 -23.98 17.43 -4.12
CA ASN A 23 -25.41 17.08 -4.15
C ASN A 23 -26.27 18.19 -3.54
N ASP A 24 -27.59 18.13 -3.76
CA ASP A 24 -28.60 19.07 -3.23
C ASP A 24 -28.52 19.23 -1.69
N VAL A 25 -27.89 18.27 -1.00
CA VAL A 25 -27.68 18.28 0.46
C VAL A 25 -26.33 18.93 0.86
N GLY A 26 -25.54 19.42 -0.11
CA GLY A 26 -24.23 20.05 0.15
C GLY A 26 -23.08 19.06 0.40
N MET A 27 -23.27 17.76 0.17
CA MET A 27 -22.22 16.74 0.31
C MET A 27 -21.73 16.24 -1.04
N GLY A 28 -20.42 16.06 -1.17
CA GLY A 28 -19.80 15.44 -2.33
C GLY A 28 -19.95 13.92 -2.33
N ASP A 29 -20.41 13.34 -3.44
CA ASP A 29 -20.51 11.88 -3.57
C ASP A 29 -19.11 11.23 -3.66
N PRO A 30 -18.87 10.11 -2.97
CA PRO A 30 -17.63 9.36 -3.07
C PRO A 30 -17.57 8.55 -4.38
N TYR A 31 -17.35 9.21 -5.49
CA TYR A 31 -17.41 8.63 -6.84
C TYR A 31 -16.53 7.38 -7.01
N PHE A 32 -15.32 7.40 -6.49
CA PHE A 32 -14.42 6.23 -6.56
C PHE A 32 -15.03 5.00 -5.86
N CYS A 33 -15.52 5.18 -4.63
CA CYS A 33 -16.12 4.10 -3.85
C CYS A 33 -17.45 3.64 -4.44
N LYS A 34 -18.24 4.58 -5.01
CA LYS A 34 -19.54 4.28 -5.59
C LYS A 34 -19.45 3.48 -6.90
N TYR A 35 -18.43 3.73 -7.75
CA TYR A 35 -18.38 3.19 -9.11
C TYR A 35 -17.24 2.19 -9.38
N ILE A 36 -16.10 2.30 -8.68
CA ILE A 36 -14.87 1.57 -9.02
C ILE A 36 -14.47 0.61 -7.90
N CYS A 37 -14.60 1.01 -6.62
CA CYS A 37 -14.10 0.21 -5.51
C CYS A 37 -14.88 -1.11 -5.33
N PRO A 38 -14.22 -2.29 -5.42
CA PRO A 38 -14.88 -3.58 -5.24
C PRO A 38 -15.15 -3.92 -3.78
N GLN A 39 -14.52 -3.22 -2.83
CA GLN A 39 -14.60 -3.52 -1.39
C GLN A 39 -16.03 -3.47 -0.85
N GLY A 40 -16.83 -2.48 -1.26
CA GLY A 40 -18.22 -2.36 -0.84
C GLY A 40 -19.12 -3.52 -1.31
N VAL A 41 -18.74 -4.21 -2.40
CA VAL A 41 -19.43 -5.42 -2.84
C VAL A 41 -19.03 -6.61 -1.98
N LEU A 42 -17.72 -6.76 -1.72
CA LEU A 42 -17.19 -7.89 -0.99
C LEU A 42 -17.67 -7.91 0.47
N GLU A 43 -17.59 -6.77 1.17
CA GLU A 43 -17.91 -6.69 2.59
C GLU A 43 -19.37 -6.33 2.88
N GLY A 44 -20.03 -5.61 1.98
CA GLY A 44 -21.39 -5.13 2.18
C GLY A 44 -22.42 -5.88 1.34
N ALA A 45 -22.35 -5.77 0.02
CA ALA A 45 -23.43 -6.21 -0.85
C ALA A 45 -23.57 -7.74 -0.89
N ILE A 46 -22.48 -8.52 -0.86
CA ILE A 46 -22.55 -9.99 -0.89
C ILE A 46 -23.17 -10.55 0.41
N PRO A 47 -22.70 -10.20 1.63
CA PRO A 47 -23.31 -10.69 2.86
C PRO A 47 -24.76 -10.26 3.01
N LEU A 48 -25.07 -9.01 2.64
CA LEU A 48 -26.42 -8.48 2.75
C LEU A 48 -27.41 -9.12 1.77
N ALA A 49 -26.97 -9.39 0.53
CA ALA A 49 -27.74 -10.11 -0.47
C ALA A 49 -27.93 -11.60 -0.11
N ALA A 50 -27.00 -12.19 0.63
CA ALA A 50 -27.14 -13.55 1.13
C ALA A 50 -28.15 -13.65 2.28
N ALA A 51 -28.20 -12.61 3.14
CA ALA A 51 -29.10 -12.57 4.29
C ALA A 51 -30.55 -12.15 3.95
N ASN A 52 -30.76 -11.36 2.89
CA ASN A 52 -32.07 -10.76 2.56
C ASN A 52 -32.41 -10.95 1.07
N GLU A 53 -33.52 -11.62 0.83
CA GLU A 53 -34.01 -11.90 -0.52
C GLU A 53 -34.57 -10.64 -1.23
N SER A 54 -35.20 -9.74 -0.50
CA SER A 54 -35.68 -8.45 -1.01
C SER A 54 -34.54 -7.58 -1.54
N ILE A 55 -33.38 -7.58 -0.88
CA ILE A 55 -32.20 -6.83 -1.33
C ILE A 55 -31.62 -7.47 -2.59
N ARG A 56 -31.59 -8.81 -2.68
CA ARG A 56 -31.16 -9.54 -3.87
C ARG A 56 -31.99 -9.15 -5.11
N ALA A 57 -33.30 -9.02 -4.96
CA ALA A 57 -34.20 -8.59 -6.04
C ALA A 57 -33.97 -7.13 -6.46
N ALA A 58 -33.50 -6.27 -5.54
CA ALA A 58 -33.21 -4.86 -5.80
C ALA A 58 -31.80 -4.60 -6.37
N LEU A 59 -30.94 -5.64 -6.48
CA LEU A 59 -29.60 -5.50 -7.04
C LEU A 59 -29.67 -5.16 -8.54
N GLY A 60 -29.31 -3.92 -8.88
CA GLY A 60 -29.32 -3.41 -10.25
C GLY A 60 -27.99 -3.55 -11.00
N ALA A 61 -27.92 -2.91 -12.18
CA ALA A 61 -26.76 -2.91 -13.07
C ALA A 61 -25.45 -2.43 -12.39
N LEU A 62 -25.54 -1.58 -11.38
CA LEU A 62 -24.39 -1.09 -10.62
C LEU A 62 -23.70 -2.22 -9.84
N PHE A 63 -24.48 -3.13 -9.26
CA PHE A 63 -23.95 -4.32 -8.57
C PHE A 63 -23.24 -5.25 -9.55
N THR A 64 -23.86 -5.55 -10.70
CA THR A 64 -23.26 -6.41 -11.73
C THR A 64 -21.93 -5.84 -12.23
N ARG A 65 -21.86 -4.53 -12.49
CA ARG A 65 -20.61 -3.86 -12.89
C ARG A 65 -19.53 -4.01 -11.85
N LYS A 66 -19.84 -3.76 -10.58
CA LYS A 66 -18.88 -3.90 -9.48
C LYS A 66 -18.45 -5.34 -9.24
N LEU A 67 -19.36 -6.29 -9.44
CA LEU A 67 -19.04 -7.72 -9.34
C LEU A 67 -18.03 -8.14 -10.42
N ILE A 68 -18.18 -7.65 -11.64
CA ILE A 68 -17.22 -7.87 -12.73
C ILE A 68 -15.84 -7.31 -12.35
N ILE A 69 -15.80 -6.09 -11.81
CA ILE A 69 -14.55 -5.46 -11.33
C ILE A 69 -13.92 -6.30 -10.21
N LEU A 70 -14.74 -6.80 -9.26
CA LEU A 70 -14.28 -7.66 -8.18
C LEU A 70 -13.62 -8.94 -8.72
N ILE A 71 -14.29 -9.63 -9.64
CA ILE A 71 -13.76 -10.84 -10.26
C ILE A 71 -12.46 -10.55 -10.99
N ALA A 72 -12.39 -9.48 -11.78
CA ALA A 72 -11.18 -9.07 -12.47
C ALA A 72 -10.02 -8.80 -11.50
N VAL A 73 -10.28 -8.09 -10.38
CA VAL A 73 -9.28 -7.82 -9.34
C VAL A 73 -8.81 -9.11 -8.68
N VAL A 74 -9.70 -10.06 -8.41
CA VAL A 74 -9.33 -11.36 -7.82
C VAL A 74 -8.43 -12.13 -8.78
N VAL A 75 -8.78 -12.23 -10.06
CA VAL A 75 -7.97 -12.89 -11.09
C VAL A 75 -6.60 -12.23 -11.22
N LEU A 76 -6.56 -10.89 -11.28
CA LEU A 76 -5.29 -10.15 -11.32
C LEU A 76 -4.44 -10.39 -10.06
N SER A 77 -5.06 -10.56 -8.90
CA SER A 77 -4.35 -10.78 -7.63
C SER A 77 -3.67 -12.15 -7.54
N VAL A 78 -4.13 -13.11 -8.34
CA VAL A 78 -3.45 -14.41 -8.51
C VAL A 78 -2.16 -14.25 -9.33
N LEU A 79 -2.19 -13.38 -10.35
CA LEU A 79 -1.06 -13.16 -11.25
C LEU A 79 -0.03 -12.15 -10.69
N PHE A 80 -0.51 -11.11 -10.01
CA PHE A 80 0.31 -10.02 -9.51
C PHE A 80 0.07 -9.79 -8.01
N PHE A 81 1.14 -9.45 -7.30
CA PHE A 81 1.01 -9.12 -5.87
C PHE A 81 0.33 -7.76 -5.67
N ARG A 82 -0.91 -7.78 -5.12
CA ARG A 82 -1.71 -6.59 -4.78
C ARG A 82 -1.87 -5.56 -5.92
N PRO A 83 -2.31 -5.93 -7.14
CA PRO A 83 -2.32 -5.03 -8.30
C PRO A 83 -3.26 -3.83 -8.10
N PHE A 84 -4.43 -4.04 -7.50
CA PHE A 84 -5.40 -2.97 -7.23
C PHE A 84 -4.82 -1.88 -6.31
N CYS A 85 -4.22 -2.29 -5.19
CA CYS A 85 -3.64 -1.35 -4.22
C CYS A 85 -2.40 -0.63 -4.77
N LYS A 86 -1.63 -1.30 -5.65
CA LYS A 86 -0.39 -0.77 -6.23
C LYS A 86 -0.68 0.28 -7.31
N TRP A 87 -1.74 0.12 -8.12
CA TRP A 87 -1.94 0.93 -9.32
C TRP A 87 -3.17 1.83 -9.30
N ILE A 88 -4.27 1.41 -8.66
CA ILE A 88 -5.59 2.03 -8.81
C ILE A 88 -6.09 2.65 -7.49
N CYS A 89 -5.81 2.03 -6.34
CA CYS A 89 -6.43 2.41 -5.09
C CYS A 89 -5.91 3.76 -4.56
N PRO A 90 -6.75 4.79 -4.40
CA PRO A 90 -6.36 6.08 -3.86
C PRO A 90 -5.92 6.00 -2.40
N LEU A 91 -6.48 5.07 -1.62
CA LEU A 91 -6.03 4.81 -0.25
C LEU A 91 -4.58 4.31 -0.23
N GLY A 92 -4.18 3.47 -1.21
CA GLY A 92 -2.79 3.05 -1.40
C GLY A 92 -1.86 4.23 -1.71
N ALA A 93 -2.34 5.23 -2.45
CA ALA A 93 -1.59 6.47 -2.71
C ALA A 93 -1.42 7.30 -1.43
N PHE A 94 -2.48 7.42 -0.62
CA PHE A 94 -2.42 8.14 0.65
C PHE A 94 -1.42 7.49 1.62
N TYR A 95 -1.46 6.16 1.78
CA TYR A 95 -0.48 5.44 2.60
C TYR A 95 0.95 5.56 2.06
N ALA A 96 1.14 5.58 0.76
CA ALA A 96 2.45 5.80 0.15
C ALA A 96 3.02 7.19 0.49
N LEU A 97 2.17 8.23 0.52
CA LEU A 97 2.57 9.57 0.98
C LEU A 97 2.96 9.58 2.46
N MET A 98 2.13 8.95 3.31
CA MET A 98 2.41 8.82 4.75
C MET A 98 3.69 8.02 5.03
N ASN A 99 4.05 7.12 4.10
CA ASN A 99 5.26 6.31 4.24
C ASN A 99 6.56 7.13 4.30
N LYS A 100 6.58 8.32 3.69
CA LYS A 100 7.71 9.26 3.79
C LYS A 100 7.91 9.83 5.19
N VAL A 101 6.82 10.02 5.93
CA VAL A 101 6.81 10.66 7.27
C VAL A 101 6.84 9.61 8.38
N SER A 102 6.87 8.33 8.04
CA SER A 102 6.79 7.22 8.99
C SER A 102 8.03 7.12 9.88
N LEU A 103 7.79 6.87 11.15
CA LEU A 103 8.81 6.61 12.20
C LEU A 103 9.65 5.37 11.94
N LEU A 104 9.05 4.35 11.32
CA LEU A 104 9.74 3.12 10.96
C LEU A 104 10.35 3.26 9.57
N GLY A 105 11.65 3.13 9.46
CA GLY A 105 12.39 3.14 8.19
C GLY A 105 13.20 1.88 7.99
N ILE A 106 13.72 1.71 6.77
CA ILE A 106 14.75 0.71 6.46
C ILE A 106 16.07 1.45 6.25
N GLN A 107 17.12 0.94 6.84
CA GLN A 107 18.50 1.44 6.66
C GLN A 107 19.35 0.36 6.04
N VAL A 108 20.18 0.75 5.09
CA VAL A 108 21.17 -0.12 4.42
C VAL A 108 22.56 0.35 4.81
N ASP A 109 23.35 -0.55 5.39
CA ASP A 109 24.75 -0.32 5.68
C ASP A 109 25.57 -0.57 4.41
N THR A 110 26.04 0.52 3.81
CA THR A 110 26.83 0.45 2.57
C THR A 110 28.18 -0.25 2.75
N GLY A 111 28.76 -0.23 3.96
CA GLY A 111 30.02 -0.91 4.25
C GLY A 111 29.90 -2.43 4.29
N LYS A 112 28.71 -2.96 4.61
CA LYS A 112 28.43 -4.39 4.65
C LYS A 112 27.73 -4.90 3.39
N CYS A 113 27.24 -3.98 2.56
CA CYS A 113 26.49 -4.32 1.35
C CYS A 113 27.43 -4.74 0.23
N ILE A 114 27.33 -6.00 -0.21
CA ILE A 114 28.08 -6.56 -1.34
C ILE A 114 27.37 -6.37 -2.69
N SER A 115 26.34 -5.56 -2.75
CA SER A 115 25.55 -5.25 -3.97
C SER A 115 25.06 -6.47 -4.76
N CYS A 116 24.76 -7.58 -4.09
CA CYS A 116 24.35 -8.85 -4.72
C CYS A 116 22.93 -8.83 -5.33
N GLY A 117 22.13 -7.79 -5.08
CA GLY A 117 20.76 -7.63 -5.62
C GLY A 117 19.70 -8.59 -5.09
N LYS A 118 20.02 -9.48 -4.13
CA LYS A 118 19.04 -10.42 -3.53
C LYS A 118 17.84 -9.71 -2.92
N CYS A 119 18.06 -8.60 -2.24
CA CYS A 119 17.00 -7.80 -1.61
C CYS A 119 15.98 -7.27 -2.63
N ALA A 120 16.44 -6.77 -3.78
CA ALA A 120 15.57 -6.28 -4.85
C ALA A 120 14.76 -7.42 -5.48
N ARG A 121 15.40 -8.58 -5.75
CA ARG A 121 14.71 -9.76 -6.35
C ARG A 121 13.67 -10.38 -5.40
N THR A 122 13.88 -10.32 -4.10
CA THR A 122 12.95 -10.86 -3.09
C THR A 122 11.81 -9.90 -2.79
N CYS A 123 11.92 -8.64 -3.25
CA CYS A 123 10.92 -7.61 -2.98
C CYS A 123 9.64 -7.83 -3.81
N GLN A 124 8.51 -8.09 -3.15
CA GLN A 124 7.22 -8.26 -3.81
C GLN A 124 6.64 -6.95 -4.37
N MET A 125 7.17 -5.80 -3.94
CA MET A 125 6.74 -4.49 -4.41
C MET A 125 7.65 -3.92 -5.50
N ASP A 126 8.63 -4.69 -5.97
CA ASP A 126 9.64 -4.29 -6.97
C ASP A 126 10.44 -3.03 -6.57
N VAL A 127 10.68 -2.86 -5.28
CA VAL A 127 11.47 -1.75 -4.74
C VAL A 127 12.92 -2.19 -4.54
N ASP A 128 13.85 -1.42 -5.12
CA ASP A 128 15.28 -1.58 -4.85
C ASP A 128 15.69 -0.72 -3.64
N ILE A 129 15.74 -1.36 -2.47
CA ILE A 129 16.08 -0.69 -1.22
C ILE A 129 17.54 -0.22 -1.12
N THR A 130 18.41 -0.71 -2.01
CA THR A 130 19.81 -0.23 -2.05
C THR A 130 19.90 1.16 -2.67
N LYS A 131 18.96 1.49 -3.59
CA LYS A 131 18.85 2.81 -4.22
C LYS A 131 17.93 3.75 -3.45
N SER A 132 16.81 3.21 -2.95
CA SER A 132 15.77 3.98 -2.26
C SER A 132 15.33 3.26 -0.97
N PRO A 133 16.07 3.40 0.14
CA PRO A 133 15.78 2.66 1.39
C PRO A 133 14.39 2.94 1.97
N ASN A 134 13.86 4.15 1.77
CA ASN A 134 12.55 4.60 2.24
C ASN A 134 11.62 4.96 1.07
N ASP A 135 11.58 4.09 0.05
CA ASP A 135 10.65 4.25 -1.07
C ASP A 135 9.20 4.28 -0.58
N THR A 136 8.38 5.11 -1.25
CA THR A 136 6.97 5.27 -0.93
C THR A 136 6.16 3.99 -1.09
N GLU A 137 6.59 3.10 -1.99
CA GLU A 137 5.94 1.81 -2.26
C GLU A 137 6.38 0.70 -1.31
N CYS A 138 7.38 0.94 -0.45
CA CYS A 138 7.89 -0.06 0.48
C CYS A 138 6.90 -0.31 1.62
N ILE A 139 6.36 -1.52 1.72
CA ILE A 139 5.44 -1.94 2.80
C ILE A 139 6.17 -2.41 4.08
N ARG A 140 7.48 -2.29 4.13
CA ARG A 140 8.35 -2.63 5.28
C ARG A 140 8.12 -4.04 5.84
N CYS A 141 7.86 -5.01 4.97
CA CYS A 141 7.58 -6.41 5.36
C CYS A 141 8.80 -7.19 5.89
N GLY A 142 10.00 -6.62 5.80
CA GLY A 142 11.24 -7.24 6.30
C GLY A 142 11.79 -8.40 5.48
N LYS A 143 11.20 -8.79 4.34
CA LYS A 143 11.70 -9.89 3.49
C LYS A 143 13.13 -9.65 3.00
N CYS A 144 13.44 -8.40 2.65
CA CYS A 144 14.78 -7.99 2.23
C CYS A 144 15.83 -8.16 3.33
N ILE A 145 15.46 -7.95 4.61
CA ILE A 145 16.32 -8.14 5.77
C ILE A 145 16.70 -9.61 5.90
N ARG A 146 15.70 -10.52 5.82
CA ARG A 146 15.93 -11.97 5.90
C ARG A 146 16.71 -12.51 4.69
N ALA A 147 16.54 -11.91 3.52
CA ALA A 147 17.25 -12.33 2.30
C ALA A 147 18.70 -11.85 2.23
N CYS A 148 19.10 -10.90 3.08
CA CYS A 148 20.43 -10.32 3.05
C CYS A 148 21.47 -11.25 3.73
N PRO A 149 22.45 -11.80 2.99
CA PRO A 149 23.44 -12.71 3.57
C PRO A 149 24.42 -12.02 4.50
N THR A 150 24.67 -10.72 4.31
CA THR A 150 25.61 -9.92 5.09
C THR A 150 24.95 -9.12 6.21
N GLN A 151 23.63 -9.30 6.41
CA GLN A 151 22.84 -8.54 7.39
C GLN A 151 23.04 -7.01 7.31
N ALA A 152 23.29 -6.51 6.09
CA ALA A 152 23.48 -5.08 5.83
C ALA A 152 22.21 -4.25 5.95
N ILE A 153 21.05 -4.88 6.10
CA ILE A 153 19.74 -4.21 6.08
C ILE A 153 19.10 -4.36 7.47
N ARG A 154 18.69 -3.22 8.05
CA ARG A 154 18.06 -3.18 9.38
C ARG A 154 16.86 -2.25 9.38
N PHE A 155 15.94 -2.47 10.33
CA PHE A 155 14.91 -1.47 10.65
C PHE A 155 15.56 -0.30 11.41
N ARG A 156 15.10 0.92 11.09
CA ARG A 156 15.43 2.14 11.81
C ARG A 156 14.18 2.72 12.43
N TYR A 157 14.26 3.09 13.69
CA TYR A 157 13.22 3.82 14.41
C TYR A 157 13.66 5.28 14.58
N GLY A 158 12.81 6.23 14.24
CA GLY A 158 13.04 7.66 14.43
C GLY A 158 12.61 8.52 13.25
N PHE A 159 12.25 9.78 13.54
CA PHE A 159 12.02 10.82 12.53
C PHE A 159 13.37 11.22 11.92
N GLY A 160 13.51 11.08 10.63
CA GLY A 160 14.70 11.55 9.91
C GLY A 160 14.60 11.26 8.42
N LEU A 161 14.43 12.30 7.66
CA LEU A 161 14.75 12.34 6.24
C LEU A 161 16.22 11.92 6.08
N SER A 162 16.43 10.84 5.31
CA SER A 162 17.70 10.43 4.72
C SER A 162 18.93 11.18 5.26
N GLY A 163 19.55 10.68 6.29
CA GLY A 163 20.84 11.14 6.78
C GLY A 163 21.65 9.93 7.20
N ASN A 164 22.80 9.79 6.60
CA ASN A 164 23.86 8.85 6.94
C ASN A 164 24.11 8.92 8.45
N THR A 165 23.42 8.10 9.24
CA THR A 165 23.63 8.05 10.69
C THR A 165 24.59 6.93 11.02
N ASN A 166 25.72 7.34 11.59
CA ASN A 166 26.82 6.59 12.17
C ASN A 166 26.34 5.32 12.91
N PRO A 167 26.96 4.14 12.69
CA PRO A 167 26.51 2.85 13.23
C PRO A 167 26.64 2.69 14.76
N LYS A 168 27.08 3.71 15.48
CA LYS A 168 27.41 3.58 16.92
C LYS A 168 26.25 3.70 17.90
N GLN A 169 25.02 4.06 17.47
CA GLN A 169 23.90 4.27 18.42
C GLN A 169 22.88 3.14 18.52
N VAL A 170 22.96 2.10 17.69
CA VAL A 170 21.94 1.02 17.68
C VAL A 170 22.36 -0.20 18.50
N SER A 171 23.60 -0.31 18.92
CA SER A 171 24.09 -1.46 19.70
C SER A 171 23.63 -1.51 21.16
N ASN A 172 23.13 -0.41 21.72
CA ASN A 172 22.74 -0.37 23.14
C ASN A 172 21.30 -0.85 23.45
N HIS A 173 20.44 -1.05 22.45
CA HIS A 173 19.06 -1.49 22.69
C HIS A 173 18.83 -2.99 22.53
N GLN A 174 19.77 -3.72 21.92
CA GLN A 174 19.63 -5.17 21.72
C GLN A 174 20.15 -6.01 22.90
N ASN A 175 20.98 -5.43 23.79
CA ASN A 175 21.49 -6.17 24.97
C ASN A 175 20.53 -6.15 26.17
N GLN A 176 19.40 -5.45 26.09
CA GLN A 176 18.43 -5.40 27.20
C GLN A 176 17.24 -6.36 27.07
N THR A 177 17.10 -7.08 25.95
CA THR A 177 16.01 -8.04 25.74
C THR A 177 16.42 -9.50 25.86
N GLU A 178 17.70 -9.79 26.08
CA GLU A 178 18.21 -11.16 26.33
C GLU A 178 18.47 -11.47 27.82
N GLU A 179 18.24 -10.51 28.71
CA GLU A 179 18.40 -10.70 30.18
C GLU A 179 17.08 -10.55 30.98
N SER A 180 15.92 -10.85 30.37
CA SER A 180 14.66 -10.91 31.12
C SER A 180 13.90 -12.18 30.83
#